data_7fb249791fdbe8b4e5ad991c386414d9
#
_entry.id   7fb249791fdbe8b4e5ad991c386414d9
#
_cell.length_a   1.000
_cell.length_b   1.000
_cell.length_c   1.000
_cell.angle_alpha   90.00
_cell.angle_beta   90.00
_cell.angle_gamma   90.00
#
_symmetry.space_group_name_H-M   'P 1'
#
loop_
_entity.id
_entity.type
_entity.pdbx_description
1 polymer ?
#
loop_
_entity_poly.entity_id
_entity_poly.type
_entity_poly.pdbx_seq_one_letter_code
_entity_poly.pdbx_strand_id
1 'polypeptide(L)'
;GLVGACSTGIGLAVPLIGMCVTELFGLDRAAWGFSLDLVVIFVVTATFATSVWFGLEKGIKRLSDWNVALAFALLFFIVLMGPTLFIVELGFEAVGHMLQNFLRMSTWADAAKTSSFVESWTVFYWAWWLALGPYMGMFICKISRGRTLRQMILGCIGYGTLGSVVFFAILGNYALYLELNGIYPVLETMNSAGPPSAIVGVLTTLPWPKLVLLLFTIVCLIFAATSYDSSSYTLAAAATDELPPTAHPARWHRVFWAFLLGLLPITLVYLGGLKPLQSAVTLVSVPLFAVIILLTLSLYKSLRADAPAPIRSAAAAD
;
A
#
# COMPACT_ATOMS: atom_id res chain seq x y z
N GLY A 1 -10.83 -9.40 -7.81
CA GLY A 1 -10.22 -8.06 -7.70
C GLY A 1 -9.51 -7.92 -6.37
N LEU A 2 -10.24 -7.68 -5.30
CA LEU A 2 -9.67 -7.41 -3.97
C LEU A 2 -8.68 -8.48 -3.50
N VAL A 3 -9.01 -9.75 -3.65
CA VAL A 3 -8.12 -10.86 -3.26
C VAL A 3 -6.77 -10.75 -3.96
N GLY A 4 -6.74 -10.59 -5.30
CA GLY A 4 -5.49 -10.43 -6.05
C GLY A 4 -4.70 -9.20 -5.63
N ALA A 5 -5.36 -8.06 -5.50
CA ALA A 5 -4.71 -6.80 -5.15
C ALA A 5 -4.13 -6.79 -3.72
N CYS A 6 -4.86 -7.34 -2.74
CA CYS A 6 -4.37 -7.48 -1.36
C CYS A 6 -3.25 -8.52 -1.27
N SER A 7 -3.38 -9.63 -2.00
CA SER A 7 -2.33 -10.66 -2.07
C SER A 7 -1.00 -10.11 -2.60
N THR A 8 -1.05 -9.14 -3.51
CA THR A 8 0.17 -8.47 -3.99
C THR A 8 0.87 -7.68 -2.88
N GLY A 9 0.11 -6.93 -2.07
CA GLY A 9 0.69 -6.20 -0.92
C GLY A 9 1.39 -7.13 0.06
N ILE A 10 0.80 -8.29 0.33
CA ILE A 10 1.37 -9.32 1.20
C ILE A 10 2.60 -9.96 0.55
N GLY A 11 2.50 -10.31 -0.74
CA GLY A 11 3.61 -10.88 -1.49
C GLY A 11 4.84 -9.98 -1.57
N LEU A 12 4.66 -8.66 -1.44
CA LEU A 12 5.76 -7.70 -1.30
C LEU A 12 6.27 -7.59 0.14
N ALA A 13 5.37 -7.58 1.11
CA ALA A 13 5.72 -7.37 2.52
C ALA A 13 6.43 -8.59 3.14
N VAL A 14 5.98 -9.80 2.84
CA VAL A 14 6.49 -11.02 3.48
C VAL A 14 7.98 -11.27 3.20
N PRO A 15 8.48 -11.24 1.95
CA PRO A 15 9.91 -11.40 1.70
C PRO A 15 10.76 -10.30 2.34
N LEU A 16 10.23 -9.09 2.43
CA LEU A 16 10.91 -7.97 3.08
C LEU A 16 11.02 -8.19 4.59
N ILE A 17 9.93 -8.56 5.26
CA ILE A 17 9.93 -8.91 6.69
C ILE A 17 10.84 -10.10 6.94
N GLY A 18 10.76 -11.14 6.11
CA GLY A 18 11.64 -12.31 6.19
C GLY A 18 13.12 -11.94 6.08
N MET A 19 13.47 -11.00 5.19
CA MET A 19 14.84 -10.51 5.06
C MET A 19 15.30 -9.72 6.29
N CYS A 20 14.43 -8.86 6.84
CA CYS A 20 14.73 -8.16 8.09
C CYS A 20 14.98 -9.14 9.26
N VAL A 21 14.17 -10.18 9.39
CA VAL A 21 14.32 -11.19 10.42
C VAL A 21 15.62 -11.99 10.22
N THR A 22 15.93 -12.34 8.97
CA THR A 22 17.19 -13.01 8.61
C THR A 22 18.38 -12.19 9.09
N GLU A 23 18.42 -10.91 8.79
CA GLU A 23 19.51 -10.01 9.17
C GLU A 23 19.59 -9.78 10.69
N LEU A 24 18.43 -9.63 11.36
CA LEU A 24 18.37 -9.44 12.82
C LEU A 24 18.97 -10.60 13.60
N PHE A 25 18.69 -11.83 13.17
CA PHE A 25 19.09 -13.05 13.88
C PHE A 25 20.31 -13.73 13.26
N GLY A 26 20.86 -13.20 12.18
CA GLY A 26 22.02 -13.79 11.49
C GLY A 26 21.71 -15.16 10.88
N LEU A 27 20.49 -15.36 10.37
CA LEU A 27 20.05 -16.63 9.78
C LEU A 27 20.52 -16.73 8.31
N ASP A 28 20.80 -17.94 7.86
CA ASP A 28 21.08 -18.19 6.45
C ASP A 28 19.80 -18.19 5.62
N ARG A 29 19.65 -17.18 4.76
CA ARG A 29 18.48 -17.04 3.87
C ARG A 29 18.38 -18.20 2.87
N ALA A 30 19.49 -18.78 2.44
CA ALA A 30 19.48 -19.90 1.50
C ALA A 30 18.88 -21.15 2.15
N ALA A 31 19.16 -21.36 3.44
CA ALA A 31 18.66 -22.52 4.19
C ALA A 31 17.21 -22.32 4.68
N TRP A 32 16.85 -21.11 5.13
CA TRP A 32 15.60 -20.85 5.88
C TRP A 32 14.57 -20.01 5.11
N GLY A 33 14.93 -19.47 3.92
CA GLY A 33 14.14 -18.45 3.22
C GLY A 33 12.66 -18.76 3.10
N PHE A 34 12.31 -19.88 2.48
CA PHE A 34 10.90 -20.25 2.28
C PHE A 34 10.20 -20.57 3.60
N SER A 35 10.83 -21.31 4.50
CA SER A 35 10.26 -21.64 5.81
C SER A 35 10.03 -20.39 6.64
N LEU A 36 10.93 -19.43 6.57
CA LEU A 36 10.81 -18.16 7.27
C LEU A 36 9.66 -17.31 6.72
N ASP A 37 9.51 -17.24 5.41
CA ASP A 37 8.40 -16.54 4.77
C ASP A 37 7.06 -17.17 5.17
N LEU A 38 6.96 -18.48 5.27
CA LEU A 38 5.77 -19.17 5.80
C LEU A 38 5.49 -18.80 7.27
N VAL A 39 6.53 -18.78 8.11
CA VAL A 39 6.39 -18.35 9.51
C VAL A 39 5.91 -16.90 9.59
N VAL A 40 6.47 -16.00 8.80
CA VAL A 40 6.05 -14.59 8.75
C VAL A 40 4.57 -14.48 8.35
N ILE A 41 4.15 -15.17 7.28
CA ILE A 41 2.73 -15.17 6.86
C ILE A 41 1.83 -15.71 7.96
N PHE A 42 2.25 -16.81 8.60
CA PHE A 42 1.50 -17.40 9.71
C PHE A 42 1.35 -16.41 10.87
N VAL A 43 2.44 -15.77 11.30
CA VAL A 43 2.43 -14.77 12.38
C VAL A 43 1.53 -13.59 12.03
N VAL A 44 1.64 -13.03 10.83
CA VAL A 44 0.78 -11.93 10.37
C VAL A 44 -0.69 -12.36 10.36
N THR A 45 -0.99 -13.53 9.79
CA THR A 45 -2.36 -14.05 9.71
C THR A 45 -2.92 -14.38 11.10
N ALA A 46 -2.14 -14.98 11.98
CA ALA A 46 -2.54 -15.28 13.35
C ALA A 46 -2.80 -14.02 14.18
N THR A 47 -1.92 -13.03 14.08
CA THR A 47 -2.07 -11.72 14.76
C THR A 47 -3.37 -11.05 14.33
N PHE A 48 -3.62 -11.02 13.05
CA PHE A 48 -4.82 -10.46 12.48
C PHE A 48 -6.09 -11.28 12.84
N ALA A 49 -6.08 -12.60 12.67
CA ALA A 49 -7.21 -13.47 13.00
C ALA A 49 -7.61 -13.36 14.49
N THR A 50 -6.61 -13.28 15.37
CA THR A 50 -6.78 -13.03 16.79
C THR A 50 -7.47 -11.69 17.06
N SER A 51 -7.00 -10.63 16.41
CA SER A 51 -7.57 -9.29 16.49
C SER A 51 -9.05 -9.27 16.06
N VAL A 52 -9.37 -9.92 14.94
CA VAL A 52 -10.74 -10.04 14.43
C VAL A 52 -11.63 -10.84 15.38
N TRP A 53 -11.12 -11.96 15.88
CA TRP A 53 -11.89 -12.85 16.77
C TRP A 53 -12.32 -12.16 18.06
N PHE A 54 -11.41 -11.41 18.66
CA PHE A 54 -11.71 -10.65 19.89
C PHE A 54 -12.54 -9.38 19.64
N GLY A 55 -12.85 -9.05 18.39
CA GLY A 55 -13.67 -7.90 18.05
C GLY A 55 -13.03 -6.57 18.42
N LEU A 56 -11.71 -6.49 18.32
CA LEU A 56 -10.89 -5.37 18.75
C LEU A 56 -10.94 -4.18 17.78
N GLU A 57 -12.13 -3.65 17.45
CA GLU A 57 -12.22 -2.42 16.64
C GLU A 57 -11.38 -1.28 17.24
N LYS A 58 -11.40 -1.17 18.58
CA LYS A 58 -10.53 -0.23 19.31
C LYS A 58 -9.05 -0.63 19.26
N GLY A 59 -8.76 -1.94 19.21
CA GLY A 59 -7.40 -2.47 19.14
C GLY A 59 -6.73 -2.19 17.80
N ILE A 60 -7.43 -2.42 16.70
CA ILE A 60 -6.93 -2.17 15.34
C ILE A 60 -6.66 -0.68 15.14
N LYS A 61 -7.57 0.18 15.57
CA LYS A 61 -7.36 1.62 15.51
C LYS A 61 -6.09 2.02 16.27
N ARG A 62 -5.90 1.54 17.51
CA ARG A 62 -4.68 1.81 18.29
C ARG A 62 -3.43 1.28 17.60
N LEU A 63 -3.51 0.07 17.03
CA LEU A 63 -2.38 -0.52 16.31
C LEU A 63 -2.00 0.32 15.09
N SER A 64 -3.00 0.80 14.34
CA SER A 64 -2.78 1.71 13.21
C SER A 64 -2.18 3.05 13.64
N ASP A 65 -2.69 3.64 14.73
CA ASP A 65 -2.16 4.90 15.28
C ASP A 65 -0.69 4.73 15.72
N TRP A 66 -0.36 3.62 16.38
CA TRP A 66 1.03 3.27 16.73
C TRP A 66 1.89 3.05 15.50
N ASN A 67 1.37 2.38 14.47
CA ASN A 67 2.11 2.17 13.22
C ASN A 67 2.51 3.49 12.57
N VAL A 68 1.57 4.41 12.46
CA VAL A 68 1.84 5.75 11.92
C VAL A 68 2.89 6.48 12.75
N ALA A 69 2.75 6.46 14.08
CA ALA A 69 3.72 7.09 14.97
C ALA A 69 5.12 6.49 14.83
N LEU A 70 5.25 5.16 14.80
CA LEU A 70 6.52 4.46 14.63
C LEU A 70 7.13 4.69 13.24
N ALA A 71 6.32 4.73 12.19
CA ALA A 71 6.78 5.03 10.84
C ALA A 71 7.34 6.46 10.75
N PHE A 72 6.64 7.45 11.29
CA PHE A 72 7.16 8.82 11.33
C PHE A 72 8.38 8.96 12.24
N ALA A 73 8.44 8.25 13.36
CA ALA A 73 9.63 8.20 14.20
C ALA A 73 10.84 7.65 13.45
N LEU A 74 10.65 6.59 12.65
CA LEU A 74 11.70 6.03 11.80
C LEU A 74 12.14 7.02 10.73
N LEU A 75 11.21 7.66 10.02
CA LEU A 75 11.53 8.67 9.02
C LEU A 75 12.29 9.86 9.63
N PHE A 76 11.85 10.34 10.78
CA PHE A 76 12.53 11.40 11.51
C PHE A 76 13.93 11.01 11.94
N PHE A 77 14.11 9.77 12.42
CA PHE A 77 15.42 9.23 12.74
C PHE A 77 16.35 9.20 11.53
N ILE A 78 15.86 8.75 10.36
CA ILE A 78 16.65 8.73 9.12
C ILE A 78 17.06 10.14 8.69
N VAL A 79 16.17 11.12 8.80
CA VAL A 79 16.51 12.52 8.50
C VAL A 79 17.57 13.05 9.46
N LEU A 80 17.51 12.73 10.74
CA LEU A 80 18.47 13.21 11.75
C LEU A 80 19.85 12.56 11.63
N MET A 81 19.89 11.26 11.34
CA MET A 81 21.12 10.48 11.32
C MET A 81 21.74 10.36 9.93
N GLY A 82 20.96 10.60 8.90
CA GLY A 82 21.39 10.60 7.51
C GLY A 82 21.88 11.97 7.04
N PRO A 83 22.11 12.10 5.73
CA PRO A 83 22.53 13.36 5.10
C PRO A 83 21.33 14.32 4.97
N THR A 84 20.92 14.93 6.06
CA THR A 84 19.70 15.75 6.18
C THR A 84 19.58 16.77 5.05
N LEU A 85 20.66 17.52 4.78
CA LEU A 85 20.66 18.56 3.76
C LEU A 85 20.37 17.98 2.38
N PHE A 86 21.07 16.91 2.00
CA PHE A 86 20.87 16.22 0.72
C PHE A 86 19.43 15.68 0.59
N ILE A 87 18.89 15.06 1.64
CA ILE A 87 17.53 14.51 1.64
C ILE A 87 16.50 15.62 1.40
N VAL A 88 16.67 16.77 2.06
CA VAL A 88 15.74 17.90 1.97
C VAL A 88 15.86 18.59 0.61
N GLU A 89 17.06 18.93 0.17
CA GLU A 89 17.31 19.62 -1.10
C GLU A 89 16.79 18.78 -2.28
N LEU A 90 17.21 17.51 -2.36
CA LEU A 90 16.74 16.62 -3.42
C LEU A 90 15.24 16.36 -3.35
N GLY A 91 14.67 16.34 -2.13
CA GLY A 91 13.22 16.22 -1.93
C GLY A 91 12.44 17.38 -2.53
N PHE A 92 12.88 18.62 -2.32
CA PHE A 92 12.28 19.80 -2.93
C PHE A 92 12.46 19.83 -4.46
N GLU A 93 13.66 19.51 -4.94
CA GLU A 93 13.94 19.42 -6.38
C GLU A 93 13.06 18.35 -7.06
N ALA A 94 12.92 17.17 -6.44
CA ALA A 94 12.08 16.09 -6.97
C ALA A 94 10.61 16.50 -7.06
N VAL A 95 10.07 17.19 -6.05
CA VAL A 95 8.69 17.72 -6.08
C VAL A 95 8.54 18.78 -7.18
N GLY A 96 9.47 19.71 -7.27
CA GLY A 96 9.49 20.73 -8.33
C GLY A 96 9.54 20.11 -9.73
N HIS A 97 10.41 19.13 -9.92
CA HIS A 97 10.54 18.40 -11.18
C HIS A 97 9.27 17.61 -11.53
N MET A 98 8.66 16.94 -10.54
CA MET A 98 7.41 16.21 -10.71
C MET A 98 6.28 17.15 -11.15
N LEU A 99 6.12 18.30 -10.51
CA LEU A 99 5.09 19.27 -10.85
C LEU A 99 5.30 19.86 -12.26
N GLN A 100 6.53 20.22 -12.58
CA GLN A 100 6.88 20.78 -13.90
C GLN A 100 6.66 19.78 -15.03
N ASN A 101 6.95 18.50 -14.80
CA ASN A 101 6.89 17.45 -15.82
C ASN A 101 5.69 16.51 -15.65
N PHE A 102 4.69 16.90 -14.86
CA PHE A 102 3.59 16.03 -14.47
C PHE A 102 2.89 15.36 -15.67
N LEU A 103 2.52 16.12 -16.69
CA LEU A 103 1.88 15.59 -17.89
C LEU A 103 2.78 14.63 -18.66
N ARG A 104 4.05 15.02 -18.87
CA ARG A 104 5.02 14.18 -19.56
C ARG A 104 5.23 12.85 -18.84
N MET A 105 5.42 12.88 -17.52
CA MET A 105 5.65 11.68 -16.71
C MET A 105 4.41 10.78 -16.67
N SER A 106 3.20 11.38 -16.60
CA SER A 106 1.94 10.65 -16.54
C SER A 106 1.54 10.01 -17.87
N THR A 107 1.98 10.56 -19.00
CA THR A 107 1.65 10.07 -20.35
C THR A 107 2.80 9.32 -21.03
N TRP A 108 3.93 9.16 -20.35
CA TRP A 108 5.06 8.45 -20.91
C TRP A 108 4.77 6.96 -21.02
N ALA A 109 4.77 6.45 -22.24
CA ALA A 109 4.42 5.07 -22.56
C ALA A 109 5.61 4.24 -23.08
N ASP A 110 6.84 4.83 -23.10
CA ASP A 110 8.05 4.19 -23.63
C ASP A 110 7.86 3.51 -25.00
N ALA A 111 7.29 4.24 -25.96
CA ALA A 111 6.99 3.70 -27.30
C ALA A 111 8.21 3.10 -28.01
N ALA A 112 9.41 3.60 -27.70
CA ALA A 112 10.67 3.07 -28.22
C ALA A 112 11.16 1.81 -27.50
N LYS A 113 10.48 1.38 -26.41
CA LYS A 113 10.83 0.22 -25.57
C LYS A 113 12.28 0.24 -25.11
N THR A 114 12.72 1.40 -24.64
CA THR A 114 14.07 1.61 -24.09
C THR A 114 14.27 0.96 -22.73
N SER A 115 13.16 0.70 -22.03
CA SER A 115 13.14 0.03 -20.73
C SER A 115 11.90 -0.85 -20.57
N SER A 116 11.86 -1.67 -19.53
CA SER A 116 10.64 -2.41 -19.10
C SER A 116 9.90 -1.71 -17.97
N PHE A 117 10.23 -0.44 -17.70
CA PHE A 117 9.71 0.28 -16.54
C PHE A 117 8.19 0.50 -16.63
N VAL A 118 7.69 0.89 -17.80
CA VAL A 118 6.26 1.19 -18.00
C VAL A 118 5.41 -0.05 -17.75
N GLU A 119 5.77 -1.19 -18.32
CA GLU A 119 5.06 -2.46 -18.14
C GLU A 119 5.14 -2.95 -16.69
N SER A 120 6.33 -2.91 -16.11
CA SER A 120 6.60 -3.47 -14.78
C SER A 120 6.05 -2.63 -13.64
N TRP A 121 5.96 -1.30 -13.81
CA TRP A 121 5.59 -0.39 -12.74
C TRP A 121 4.38 0.47 -13.07
N THR A 122 4.35 1.21 -14.16
CA THR A 122 3.24 2.12 -14.46
C THR A 122 1.94 1.34 -14.69
N VAL A 123 1.97 0.35 -15.60
CA VAL A 123 0.80 -0.49 -15.88
C VAL A 123 0.38 -1.28 -14.64
N PHE A 124 1.34 -1.86 -13.94
CA PHE A 124 1.08 -2.62 -12.72
C PHE A 124 0.43 -1.76 -11.62
N TYR A 125 0.96 -0.56 -11.31
CA TYR A 125 0.38 0.30 -10.29
C TYR A 125 -1.03 0.78 -10.64
N TRP A 126 -1.27 1.17 -11.88
CA TRP A 126 -2.63 1.50 -12.34
C TRP A 126 -3.58 0.31 -12.22
N ALA A 127 -3.15 -0.86 -12.64
CA ALA A 127 -3.93 -2.10 -12.53
C ALA A 127 -4.24 -2.43 -11.05
N TRP A 128 -3.27 -2.27 -10.18
CA TRP A 128 -3.43 -2.52 -8.74
C TRP A 128 -4.45 -1.58 -8.10
N TRP A 129 -4.34 -0.29 -8.37
CA TRP A 129 -5.31 0.68 -7.85
C TRP A 129 -6.70 0.50 -8.45
N LEU A 130 -6.82 0.18 -9.73
CA LEU A 130 -8.10 -0.16 -10.36
C LEU A 130 -8.72 -1.40 -9.70
N ALA A 131 -7.92 -2.41 -9.38
CA ALA A 131 -8.38 -3.62 -8.71
C ALA A 131 -8.84 -3.37 -7.27
N LEU A 132 -8.21 -2.43 -6.55
CA LEU A 132 -8.58 -2.03 -5.19
C LEU A 132 -9.75 -1.03 -5.15
N GLY A 133 -9.90 -0.18 -6.16
CA GLY A 133 -10.78 1.00 -6.16
C GLY A 133 -12.20 0.75 -5.65
N PRO A 134 -12.98 -0.17 -6.23
CA PRO A 134 -14.36 -0.43 -5.81
C PRO A 134 -14.49 -0.82 -4.33
N TYR A 135 -13.54 -1.60 -3.84
CA TYR A 135 -13.55 -2.12 -2.47
C TYR A 135 -13.09 -1.09 -1.46
N MET A 136 -12.03 -0.35 -1.78
CA MET A 136 -11.57 0.76 -0.94
C MET A 136 -12.65 1.85 -0.87
N GLY A 137 -13.39 2.08 -1.96
CA GLY A 137 -14.55 2.97 -1.98
C GLY A 137 -15.61 2.57 -0.96
N MET A 138 -15.97 1.30 -0.87
CA MET A 138 -16.92 0.80 0.14
C MET A 138 -16.41 0.99 1.57
N PHE A 139 -15.14 0.73 1.82
CA PHE A 139 -14.51 0.94 3.12
C PHE A 139 -14.50 2.43 3.50
N ILE A 140 -14.03 3.29 2.59
CA ILE A 140 -13.97 4.74 2.79
C ILE A 140 -15.36 5.32 3.06
N CYS A 141 -16.39 4.89 2.34
CA CYS A 141 -17.77 5.30 2.59
C CYS A 141 -18.23 5.00 4.02
N LYS A 142 -17.89 3.81 4.55
CA LYS A 142 -18.25 3.43 5.93
C LYS A 142 -17.60 4.31 7.00
N ILE A 143 -16.34 4.68 6.82
CA ILE A 143 -15.58 5.48 7.80
C ILE A 143 -15.77 6.99 7.63
N SER A 144 -16.39 7.43 6.52
CA SER A 144 -16.52 8.86 6.17
C SER A 144 -17.88 9.45 6.54
N ARG A 145 -18.65 8.83 7.43
CA ARG A 145 -19.96 9.35 7.88
C ARG A 145 -19.83 10.79 8.40
N GLY A 146 -20.73 11.65 7.94
CA GLY A 146 -20.77 13.08 8.32
C GLY A 146 -19.79 13.99 7.56
N ARG A 147 -19.02 13.45 6.60
CA ARG A 147 -18.15 14.25 5.73
C ARG A 147 -18.79 14.49 4.38
N THR A 148 -18.50 15.63 3.79
CA THR A 148 -18.90 15.91 2.40
C THR A 148 -18.03 15.13 1.40
N LEU A 149 -18.56 14.84 0.21
CA LEU A 149 -17.80 14.21 -0.89
C LEU A 149 -16.52 14.99 -1.21
N ARG A 150 -16.59 16.33 -1.21
CA ARG A 150 -15.41 17.18 -1.44
C ARG A 150 -14.33 16.96 -0.38
N GLN A 151 -14.70 16.94 0.90
CA GLN A 151 -13.76 16.69 1.99
C GLN A 151 -13.13 15.30 1.91
N MET A 152 -13.93 14.30 1.52
CA MET A 152 -13.45 12.93 1.34
C MET A 152 -12.44 12.83 0.19
N ILE A 153 -12.78 13.35 -1.00
CA ILE A 153 -11.92 13.30 -2.17
C ILE A 153 -10.60 14.05 -1.93
N LEU A 154 -10.71 15.31 -1.47
CA LEU A 154 -9.51 16.12 -1.19
C LEU A 154 -8.65 15.52 -0.08
N GLY A 155 -9.26 14.93 0.94
CA GLY A 155 -8.55 14.23 2.01
C GLY A 155 -7.80 13.01 1.50
N CYS A 156 -8.46 12.14 0.74
CA CYS A 156 -7.83 10.94 0.18
C CYS A 156 -6.66 11.29 -0.76
N ILE A 157 -6.86 12.24 -1.66
CA ILE A 157 -5.80 12.67 -2.59
C ILE A 157 -4.68 13.39 -1.83
N GLY A 158 -5.02 14.40 -1.02
CA GLY A 158 -4.02 15.23 -0.36
C GLY A 158 -3.16 14.48 0.63
N TYR A 159 -3.78 13.80 1.60
CA TYR A 159 -3.01 13.06 2.62
C TYR A 159 -2.30 11.84 2.03
N GLY A 160 -2.92 11.14 1.07
CA GLY A 160 -2.28 10.01 0.40
C GLY A 160 -1.04 10.42 -0.40
N THR A 161 -1.15 11.50 -1.18
CA THR A 161 -0.01 12.04 -1.94
C THR A 161 1.08 12.56 -1.01
N LEU A 162 0.71 13.33 0.02
CA LEU A 162 1.68 13.86 0.98
C LEU A 162 2.44 12.74 1.69
N GLY A 163 1.75 11.70 2.14
CA GLY A 163 2.40 10.53 2.74
C GLY A 163 3.39 9.88 1.79
N SER A 164 2.99 9.61 0.54
CA SER A 164 3.88 9.03 -0.46
C SER A 164 5.10 9.91 -0.74
N VAL A 165 4.90 11.21 -0.94
CA VAL A 165 6.00 12.16 -1.19
C VAL A 165 7.00 12.17 -0.03
N VAL A 166 6.52 12.22 1.21
CA VAL A 166 7.40 12.23 2.41
C VAL A 166 8.22 10.94 2.50
N PHE A 167 7.58 9.78 2.32
CA PHE A 167 8.29 8.49 2.36
C PHE A 167 9.34 8.38 1.26
N PHE A 168 8.97 8.70 0.02
CA PHE A 168 9.93 8.65 -1.10
C PHE A 168 11.04 9.70 -0.98
N ALA A 169 10.74 10.91 -0.54
CA ALA A 169 11.75 11.94 -0.35
C ALA A 169 12.77 11.57 0.75
N ILE A 170 12.36 10.89 1.80
CA ILE A 170 13.28 10.53 2.87
C ILE A 170 14.02 9.22 2.55
N LEU A 171 13.30 8.13 2.36
CA LEU A 171 13.89 6.81 2.16
C LEU A 171 14.59 6.69 0.80
N GLY A 172 13.95 7.20 -0.26
CA GLY A 172 14.49 7.16 -1.62
C GLY A 172 15.73 8.01 -1.77
N ASN A 173 15.72 9.24 -1.25
CA ASN A 173 16.88 10.13 -1.33
C ASN A 173 18.04 9.65 -0.45
N TYR A 174 17.72 9.01 0.69
CA TYR A 174 18.77 8.37 1.50
C TYR A 174 19.46 7.23 0.72
N ALA A 175 18.68 6.36 0.09
CA ALA A 175 19.24 5.29 -0.74
C ALA A 175 20.05 5.83 -1.93
N LEU A 176 19.56 6.88 -2.59
CA LEU A 176 20.32 7.57 -3.66
C LEU A 176 21.62 8.18 -3.16
N TYR A 177 21.62 8.79 -1.98
CA TYR A 177 22.84 9.31 -1.37
C TYR A 177 23.89 8.21 -1.17
N LEU A 178 23.49 7.05 -0.67
CA LEU A 178 24.38 5.92 -0.45
C LEU A 178 24.99 5.39 -1.76
N GLU A 179 24.16 5.29 -2.80
CA GLU A 179 24.61 4.86 -4.14
C GLU A 179 25.58 5.85 -4.75
N LEU A 180 25.19 7.14 -4.79
CA LEU A 180 25.99 8.20 -5.43
C LEU A 180 27.37 8.44 -4.76
N ASN A 181 27.45 8.21 -3.47
CA ASN A 181 28.70 8.37 -2.71
C ASN A 181 29.48 7.04 -2.57
N GLY A 182 29.03 5.96 -3.21
CA GLY A 182 29.69 4.65 -3.14
C GLY A 182 29.76 4.04 -1.74
N ILE A 183 28.84 4.44 -0.84
CA ILE A 183 28.77 3.93 0.55
C ILE A 183 28.14 2.54 0.57
N TYR A 184 27.09 2.34 -0.23
CA TYR A 184 26.41 1.07 -0.38
C TYR A 184 25.89 0.89 -1.81
N PRO A 185 26.18 -0.25 -2.49
CA PRO A 185 25.81 -0.48 -3.89
C PRO A 185 24.33 -0.92 -3.97
N VAL A 186 23.42 0.04 -3.91
CA VAL A 186 21.96 -0.20 -3.87
C VAL A 186 21.46 -0.87 -5.16
N LEU A 187 21.90 -0.35 -6.34
CA LEU A 187 21.50 -0.86 -7.65
C LEU A 187 22.04 -2.27 -7.91
N GLU A 188 23.29 -2.52 -7.57
CA GLU A 188 23.88 -3.85 -7.71
C GLU A 188 23.18 -4.86 -6.82
N THR A 189 22.93 -4.53 -5.55
CA THR A 189 22.20 -5.39 -4.61
C THR A 189 20.77 -5.64 -5.06
N MET A 190 20.09 -4.61 -5.57
CA MET A 190 18.73 -4.73 -6.07
C MET A 190 18.64 -5.70 -7.26
N ASN A 191 19.63 -5.66 -8.16
CA ASN A 191 19.66 -6.50 -9.37
C ASN A 191 20.12 -7.94 -9.08
N SER A 192 21.03 -8.15 -8.12
CA SER A 192 21.61 -9.47 -7.79
C SER A 192 20.81 -10.22 -6.74
N ALA A 193 20.41 -9.57 -5.65
CA ALA A 193 19.76 -10.18 -4.50
C ALA A 193 18.29 -9.74 -4.31
N GLY A 194 17.81 -8.83 -5.14
CA GLY A 194 16.43 -8.34 -5.14
C GLY A 194 16.14 -7.17 -4.21
N PRO A 195 14.97 -6.51 -4.38
CA PRO A 195 14.59 -5.32 -3.64
C PRO A 195 14.59 -5.47 -2.11
N PRO A 196 14.14 -6.59 -1.49
CA PRO A 196 14.20 -6.75 -0.04
C PRO A 196 15.60 -6.64 0.53
N SER A 197 16.60 -7.24 -0.16
CA SER A 197 17.99 -7.21 0.26
C SER A 197 18.57 -5.80 0.18
N ALA A 198 18.25 -5.06 -0.88
CA ALA A 198 18.69 -3.67 -1.04
C ALA A 198 18.11 -2.77 0.06
N ILE A 199 16.82 -2.91 0.39
CA ILE A 199 16.16 -2.14 1.45
C ILE A 199 16.81 -2.42 2.80
N VAL A 200 17.01 -3.69 3.15
CA VAL A 200 17.67 -4.09 4.41
C VAL A 200 19.10 -3.56 4.46
N GLY A 201 19.86 -3.68 3.35
CA GLY A 201 21.20 -3.13 3.25
C GLY A 201 21.26 -1.61 3.47
N VAL A 202 20.35 -0.86 2.88
CA VAL A 202 20.24 0.59 3.12
C VAL A 202 19.96 0.91 4.60
N LEU A 203 19.07 0.17 5.24
CA LEU A 203 18.75 0.38 6.67
C LEU A 203 19.91 0.00 7.60
N THR A 204 20.74 -0.96 7.22
CA THR A 204 21.91 -1.38 8.02
C THR A 204 23.06 -0.39 7.97
N THR A 205 23.07 0.57 7.05
CA THR A 205 24.07 1.66 7.03
C THR A 205 23.80 2.72 8.12
N LEU A 206 22.60 2.74 8.72
CA LEU A 206 22.24 3.67 9.78
C LEU A 206 22.89 3.29 11.12
N PRO A 207 23.08 4.27 12.04
CA PRO A 207 23.49 3.99 13.41
C PRO A 207 22.51 3.01 14.09
N TRP A 208 23.05 2.10 14.90
CA TRP A 208 22.28 1.05 15.58
C TRP A 208 21.45 0.17 14.65
N PRO A 209 22.06 -0.49 13.66
CA PRO A 209 21.35 -1.19 12.58
C PRO A 209 20.33 -2.20 13.07
N LYS A 210 20.64 -2.95 14.12
CA LYS A 210 19.69 -3.92 14.71
C LYS A 210 18.44 -3.27 15.28
N LEU A 211 18.55 -2.09 15.90
CA LEU A 211 17.41 -1.36 16.44
C LEU A 211 16.54 -0.81 15.30
N VAL A 212 17.17 -0.25 14.28
CA VAL A 212 16.48 0.27 13.08
C VAL A 212 15.72 -0.85 12.36
N LEU A 213 16.38 -1.99 12.13
CA LEU A 213 15.75 -3.16 11.52
C LEU A 213 14.62 -3.72 12.37
N LEU A 214 14.77 -3.78 13.70
CA LEU A 214 13.70 -4.21 14.59
C LEU A 214 12.49 -3.27 14.49
N LEU A 215 12.71 -1.96 14.56
CA LEU A 215 11.67 -0.97 14.42
C LEU A 215 10.97 -1.07 13.06
N PHE A 216 11.74 -1.16 11.99
CA PHE A 216 11.20 -1.31 10.64
C PHE A 216 10.40 -2.61 10.48
N THR A 217 10.89 -3.73 11.03
CA THR A 217 10.18 -5.01 11.03
C THR A 217 8.83 -4.91 11.74
N ILE A 218 8.79 -4.26 12.91
CA ILE A 218 7.54 -4.02 13.67
C ILE A 218 6.57 -3.17 12.85
N VAL A 219 7.04 -2.09 12.23
CA VAL A 219 6.22 -1.24 11.36
C VAL A 219 5.64 -2.05 10.20
N CYS A 220 6.45 -2.85 9.52
CA CYS A 220 6.00 -3.70 8.41
C CYS A 220 4.98 -4.77 8.86
N LEU A 221 5.19 -5.41 10.00
CA LEU A 221 4.26 -6.40 10.57
C LEU A 221 2.91 -5.78 10.91
N ILE A 222 2.90 -4.63 11.59
CA ILE A 222 1.66 -3.94 11.96
C ILE A 222 0.94 -3.46 10.70
N PHE A 223 1.68 -2.89 9.74
CA PHE A 223 1.12 -2.43 8.46
C PHE A 223 0.47 -3.58 7.69
N ALA A 224 1.15 -4.72 7.58
CA ALA A 224 0.59 -5.91 6.95
C ALA A 224 -0.69 -6.37 7.67
N ALA A 225 -0.67 -6.50 8.99
CA ALA A 225 -1.82 -6.94 9.78
C ALA A 225 -3.04 -6.02 9.64
N THR A 226 -2.85 -4.70 9.66
CA THR A 226 -3.94 -3.72 9.52
C THR A 226 -4.52 -3.69 8.10
N SER A 227 -3.68 -3.89 7.08
CA SER A 227 -4.12 -3.99 5.68
C SER A 227 -4.96 -5.24 5.44
N TYR A 228 -4.57 -6.37 6.04
CA TYR A 228 -5.34 -7.61 6.00
C TYR A 228 -6.70 -7.49 6.66
N ASP A 229 -6.78 -6.84 7.81
CA ASP A 229 -8.05 -6.66 8.52
C ASP A 229 -9.05 -5.86 7.68
N SER A 230 -8.64 -4.73 7.15
CA SER A 230 -9.49 -3.90 6.29
C SER A 230 -9.98 -4.66 5.06
N SER A 231 -9.11 -5.45 4.44
CA SER A 231 -9.42 -6.24 3.25
C SER A 231 -10.38 -7.39 3.54
N SER A 232 -10.13 -8.16 4.61
CA SER A 232 -11.00 -9.27 5.01
C SER A 232 -12.37 -8.79 5.48
N TYR A 233 -12.42 -7.65 6.19
CA TYR A 233 -13.66 -7.00 6.56
C TYR A 233 -14.49 -6.64 5.33
N THR A 234 -13.86 -6.02 4.34
CA THR A 234 -14.54 -5.58 3.12
C THR A 234 -15.03 -6.77 2.29
N LEU A 235 -14.23 -7.84 2.18
CA LEU A 235 -14.65 -9.10 1.51
C LEU A 235 -15.80 -9.76 2.22
N ALA A 236 -15.72 -9.88 3.54
CA ALA A 236 -16.79 -10.47 4.35
C ALA A 236 -18.08 -9.64 4.24
N ALA A 237 -17.97 -8.31 4.25
CA ALA A 237 -19.12 -7.43 4.08
C ALA A 237 -19.75 -7.55 2.70
N ALA A 238 -18.93 -7.61 1.64
CA ALA A 238 -19.40 -7.76 0.26
C ALA A 238 -20.03 -9.13 -0.03
N ALA A 239 -19.61 -10.16 0.69
CA ALA A 239 -20.10 -11.54 0.56
C ALA A 239 -21.20 -11.90 1.57
N THR A 240 -21.68 -10.94 2.37
CA THR A 240 -22.80 -11.13 3.30
C THR A 240 -24.06 -10.56 2.66
N ASP A 241 -25.08 -11.41 2.55
CA ASP A 241 -26.39 -11.01 2.03
C ASP A 241 -27.09 -10.08 3.04
N GLU A 242 -27.74 -9.03 2.53
CA GLU A 242 -28.54 -8.05 3.30
C GLU A 242 -27.86 -7.49 4.57
N LEU A 243 -26.57 -7.12 4.49
CA LEU A 243 -25.86 -6.54 5.63
C LEU A 243 -26.39 -5.11 5.92
N PRO A 244 -27.09 -4.87 7.05
CA PRO A 244 -27.57 -3.54 7.40
C PRO A 244 -26.39 -2.53 7.50
N PRO A 245 -26.61 -1.23 7.22
CA PRO A 245 -25.55 -0.22 7.23
C PRO A 245 -24.81 -0.07 8.57
N THR A 246 -25.48 -0.46 9.67
CA THR A 246 -24.94 -0.41 11.04
C THR A 246 -24.36 -1.74 11.52
N ALA A 247 -24.57 -2.83 10.78
CA ALA A 247 -24.11 -4.15 11.16
C ALA A 247 -22.71 -4.45 10.62
N HIS A 248 -22.03 -5.37 11.27
CA HIS A 248 -20.72 -5.86 10.88
C HIS A 248 -20.83 -7.32 10.43
N PRO A 249 -20.03 -7.78 9.45
CA PRO A 249 -20.03 -9.17 9.03
C PRO A 249 -19.60 -10.09 10.18
N ALA A 250 -20.06 -11.32 10.15
CA ALA A 250 -19.78 -12.32 11.18
C ALA A 250 -18.26 -12.53 11.34
N ARG A 251 -17.79 -12.72 12.60
CA ARG A 251 -16.36 -12.86 12.92
C ARG A 251 -15.71 -14.02 12.18
N TRP A 252 -16.37 -15.17 12.14
CA TRP A 252 -15.87 -16.35 11.43
C TRP A 252 -15.67 -16.07 9.94
N HIS A 253 -16.57 -15.30 9.30
CA HIS A 253 -16.53 -14.95 7.90
C HIS A 253 -15.32 -14.02 7.59
N ARG A 254 -15.04 -13.07 8.48
CA ARG A 254 -13.83 -12.22 8.39
C ARG A 254 -12.55 -13.06 8.53
N VAL A 255 -12.51 -13.99 9.49
CA VAL A 255 -11.37 -14.92 9.68
C VAL A 255 -11.19 -15.82 8.47
N PHE A 256 -12.26 -16.36 7.89
CA PHE A 256 -12.22 -17.16 6.67
C PHE A 256 -11.55 -16.39 5.51
N TRP A 257 -12.00 -15.15 5.26
CA TRP A 257 -11.40 -14.31 4.22
C TRP A 257 -9.94 -13.97 4.51
N ALA A 258 -9.59 -13.86 5.77
CA ALA A 258 -8.20 -13.66 6.17
C ALA A 258 -7.28 -14.80 5.75
N PHE A 259 -7.69 -16.02 6.05
CA PHE A 259 -6.92 -17.20 5.65
C PHE A 259 -6.81 -17.30 4.11
N LEU A 260 -7.90 -17.03 3.41
CA LEU A 260 -7.89 -17.01 1.94
C LEU A 260 -6.95 -15.94 1.36
N LEU A 261 -6.93 -14.76 1.96
CA LEU A 261 -6.01 -13.68 1.58
C LEU A 261 -4.54 -14.05 1.84
N GLY A 262 -4.26 -14.84 2.87
CA GLY A 262 -2.91 -15.35 3.16
C GLY A 262 -2.48 -16.50 2.24
N LEU A 263 -3.41 -17.35 1.83
CA LEU A 263 -3.09 -18.54 1.04
C LEU A 263 -2.62 -18.21 -0.38
N LEU A 264 -3.26 -17.25 -1.04
CA LEU A 264 -2.93 -16.89 -2.43
C LEU A 264 -1.50 -16.33 -2.59
N PRO A 265 -1.01 -15.41 -1.73
CA PRO A 265 0.37 -14.94 -1.82
C PRO A 265 1.39 -16.06 -1.62
N ILE A 266 1.13 -16.99 -0.70
CA ILE A 266 2.01 -18.14 -0.47
C ILE A 266 2.21 -18.93 -1.76
N THR A 267 1.10 -19.27 -2.41
CA THR A 267 1.16 -20.06 -3.66
C THR A 267 1.86 -19.30 -4.79
N LEU A 268 1.60 -18.00 -4.93
CA LEU A 268 2.19 -17.19 -5.99
C LEU A 268 3.67 -16.87 -5.74
N VAL A 269 4.07 -16.62 -4.50
CA VAL A 269 5.49 -16.46 -4.12
C VAL A 269 6.26 -17.77 -4.38
N TYR A 270 5.67 -18.90 -4.06
CA TYR A 270 6.24 -20.22 -4.35
C TYR A 270 6.44 -20.48 -5.85
N LEU A 271 5.48 -20.04 -6.70
CA LEU A 271 5.49 -20.27 -8.13
C LEU A 271 6.43 -19.35 -8.93
N GLY A 272 6.95 -18.29 -8.38
CA GLY A 272 7.85 -17.41 -9.13
C GLY A 272 7.96 -15.96 -8.64
N GLY A 273 7.62 -15.71 -7.39
CA GLY A 273 7.82 -14.41 -6.74
C GLY A 273 6.87 -13.31 -7.19
N LEU A 274 7.40 -12.10 -7.42
CA LEU A 274 6.61 -10.90 -7.68
C LEU A 274 5.91 -10.89 -9.04
N LYS A 275 6.53 -11.41 -10.09
CA LYS A 275 5.99 -11.37 -11.48
C LYS A 275 4.63 -12.03 -11.63
N PRO A 276 4.37 -13.25 -11.11
CA PRO A 276 3.03 -13.85 -11.14
C PRO A 276 1.98 -13.00 -10.43
N LEU A 277 2.33 -12.36 -9.30
CA LEU A 277 1.43 -11.47 -8.58
C LEU A 277 1.05 -10.24 -9.42
N GLN A 278 2.04 -9.60 -10.05
CA GLN A 278 1.82 -8.45 -10.93
C GLN A 278 0.92 -8.83 -12.12
N SER A 279 1.18 -9.98 -12.76
CA SER A 279 0.37 -10.47 -13.88
C SER A 279 -1.07 -10.78 -13.47
N ALA A 280 -1.27 -11.43 -12.33
CA ALA A 280 -2.60 -11.75 -11.81
C ALA A 280 -3.43 -10.48 -11.53
N VAL A 281 -2.83 -9.46 -10.93
CA VAL A 281 -3.51 -8.18 -10.67
C VAL A 281 -3.84 -7.45 -11.96
N THR A 282 -2.92 -7.43 -12.92
CA THR A 282 -3.13 -6.79 -14.22
C THR A 282 -4.29 -7.44 -14.98
N LEU A 283 -4.37 -8.77 -15.02
CA LEU A 283 -5.48 -9.48 -15.66
C LEU A 283 -6.83 -9.18 -14.99
N VAL A 284 -6.86 -9.17 -13.66
CA VAL A 284 -8.08 -8.91 -12.89
C VAL A 284 -8.54 -7.45 -12.99
N SER A 285 -7.65 -6.52 -13.23
CA SER A 285 -7.98 -5.09 -13.36
C SER A 285 -8.81 -4.78 -14.61
N VAL A 286 -8.66 -5.56 -15.68
CA VAL A 286 -9.36 -5.30 -16.96
C VAL A 286 -10.89 -5.27 -16.81
N PRO A 287 -11.57 -6.29 -16.26
CA PRO A 287 -13.02 -6.21 -16.04
C PRO A 287 -13.40 -5.15 -14.99
N LEU A 288 -12.54 -4.87 -14.02
CA LEU A 288 -12.80 -3.85 -13.00
C LEU A 288 -12.72 -2.42 -13.54
N PHE A 289 -11.98 -2.20 -14.61
CA PHE A 289 -11.99 -0.92 -15.31
C PHE A 289 -13.40 -0.57 -15.82
N ALA A 290 -14.09 -1.53 -16.43
CA ALA A 290 -15.49 -1.34 -16.82
C ALA A 290 -16.42 -1.04 -15.64
N VAL A 291 -16.21 -1.74 -14.50
CA VAL A 291 -16.97 -1.49 -13.27
C VAL A 291 -16.76 -0.05 -12.77
N ILE A 292 -15.53 0.46 -12.77
CA ILE A 292 -15.23 1.83 -12.33
C ILE A 292 -15.92 2.86 -13.24
N ILE A 293 -15.95 2.63 -14.56
CA ILE A 293 -16.69 3.50 -15.48
C ILE A 293 -18.16 3.51 -15.11
N LEU A 294 -18.78 2.35 -14.89
CA LEU A 294 -20.19 2.24 -14.49
C LEU A 294 -20.48 2.94 -13.15
N LEU A 295 -19.59 2.78 -12.16
CA LEU A 295 -19.71 3.48 -10.88
C LEU A 295 -19.61 4.99 -11.03
N THR A 296 -18.72 5.48 -11.88
CA THR A 296 -18.58 6.92 -12.17
C THR A 296 -19.83 7.48 -12.83
N LEU A 297 -20.39 6.77 -13.81
CA LEU A 297 -21.64 7.16 -14.47
C LEU A 297 -22.82 7.12 -13.49
N SER A 298 -22.89 6.12 -12.61
CA SER A 298 -23.91 6.03 -11.57
C SER A 298 -23.83 7.21 -10.60
N LEU A 299 -22.63 7.53 -10.11
CA LEU A 299 -22.41 8.69 -9.25
C LEU A 299 -22.85 9.99 -9.92
N TYR A 300 -22.47 10.19 -11.18
CA TYR A 300 -22.87 11.36 -11.93
C TYR A 300 -24.41 11.51 -12.05
N LYS A 301 -25.12 10.40 -12.31
CA LYS A 301 -26.58 10.37 -12.33
C LYS A 301 -27.19 10.71 -10.98
N SER A 302 -26.68 10.13 -9.90
CA SER A 302 -27.14 10.41 -8.54
C SER A 302 -26.96 11.88 -8.16
N LEU A 303 -25.77 12.43 -8.42
CA LEU A 303 -25.50 13.85 -8.14
C LEU A 303 -26.39 14.82 -8.93
N ARG A 304 -26.78 14.45 -10.16
CA ARG A 304 -27.74 15.24 -10.94
C ARG A 304 -29.16 15.15 -10.40
N ALA A 305 -29.54 13.97 -9.90
CA ALA A 305 -30.87 13.79 -9.30
C ALA A 305 -31.01 14.54 -7.96
N ASP A 306 -29.95 14.63 -7.20
CA ASP A 306 -29.90 15.33 -5.91
C ASP A 306 -29.61 16.84 -6.04
N ALA A 307 -29.31 17.32 -7.26
CA ALA A 307 -29.09 18.75 -7.49
C ALA A 307 -30.39 19.56 -7.21
N PRO A 308 -30.34 20.62 -6.38
CA PRO A 308 -31.50 21.44 -6.14
C PRO A 308 -32.01 22.03 -7.48
N ALA A 309 -33.33 22.04 -7.65
CA ALA A 309 -33.95 22.64 -8.85
C ALA A 309 -33.39 24.06 -9.06
N PRO A 310 -33.07 24.46 -10.29
CA PRO A 310 -32.57 25.79 -10.55
C PRO A 310 -33.58 26.79 -10.00
N ILE A 311 -33.11 27.70 -9.14
CA ILE A 311 -33.91 28.82 -8.64
C ILE A 311 -34.37 29.56 -9.90
N ARG A 312 -35.63 29.36 -10.30
CA ARG A 312 -36.23 30.19 -11.33
C ARG A 312 -36.15 31.60 -10.79
N SER A 313 -35.36 32.45 -11.44
CA SER A 313 -35.32 33.87 -11.13
C SER A 313 -36.75 34.42 -11.30
N ALA A 314 -37.29 34.93 -10.21
CA ALA A 314 -38.56 35.61 -10.20
C ALA A 314 -38.50 36.98 -10.92
N ALA A 315 -37.65 37.10 -11.95
CA ALA A 315 -37.39 38.33 -12.71
C ALA A 315 -38.01 38.26 -14.12
N ALA A 316 -39.23 37.73 -14.23
CA ALA A 316 -39.99 37.82 -15.50
C ALA A 316 -41.50 37.92 -15.19
N ALA A 317 -41.86 38.83 -14.28
CA ALA A 317 -43.23 39.27 -14.06
C ALA A 317 -43.18 40.74 -13.61
N ASP A 318 -42.87 41.61 -14.53
CA ASP A 318 -43.26 43.03 -14.57
C ASP A 318 -43.34 43.46 -16.03
#